data_cb73fffdc396e514fb18b48870841f87
#
_entry.id   cb73fffdc396e514fb18b48870841f87
#
_cell.length_a   1.000
_cell.length_b   1.000
_cell.length_c   1.000
_cell.angle_alpha   90.00
_cell.angle_beta   90.00
_cell.angle_gamma   90.00
#
_symmetry.space_group_name_H-M   'P 1'
#
loop_
_entity.id
_entity.type
_entity.pdbx_description
1 polymer ?
#
loop_
_entity_poly.entity_id
_entity_poly.type
_entity_poly.pdbx_seq_one_letter_code
_entity_poly.pdbx_strand_id
1 'polypeptide(L)'
;MRTHLGCSGQVELGKLSQDSQDRLEHVEATWLEFVPESVSLEVRHVQPDDRPVLPEVVRELVEFLSQVTDEERAQVAGGTVYYQDGVNGHYVRIKVWKGGLLTISWARPDYSHASWERYRSQPVSVVPEPYQRLNGKFSFEGIPTAADDIRELLERTAGLYSEGDFEIVAHVDRIEVALRDVNASVLPLVYALLVLAKPGSLEGEIDVRSFRAGDLDECCHFAFRGGEAWLVRPTLWGGGPEGQ
;
A
#
# COMPACT_ATOMS: atom_id res chain seq x y z
N MET A 1 12.60 -13.29 5.98
CA MET A 1 11.56 -12.67 5.15
C MET A 1 10.67 -11.86 6.08
N ARG A 2 10.88 -10.54 6.18
CA ARG A 2 10.07 -9.67 7.04
C ARG A 2 8.98 -9.08 6.16
N THR A 3 7.77 -9.51 6.37
CA THR A 3 6.60 -8.99 5.67
C THR A 3 6.09 -7.79 6.45
N HIS A 4 6.17 -6.59 5.89
CA HIS A 4 5.56 -5.42 6.50
C HIS A 4 4.04 -5.53 6.37
N LEU A 5 3.39 -5.52 7.51
CA LEU A 5 1.94 -5.46 7.62
C LEU A 5 1.59 -3.99 7.82
N GLY A 6 0.84 -3.43 6.89
CA GLY A 6 0.34 -2.07 7.02
C GLY A 6 -1.04 -2.07 7.67
N CYS A 7 -1.27 -1.14 8.59
CA CYS A 7 -2.59 -0.81 9.09
C CYS A 7 -2.75 0.69 9.03
N SER A 8 -3.91 1.18 8.57
CA SER A 8 -4.21 2.61 8.52
C SER A 8 -5.72 2.83 8.59
N GLY A 9 -6.13 4.02 8.94
CA GLY A 9 -7.53 4.39 8.92
C GLY A 9 -8.00 5.07 10.19
N GLN A 10 -9.26 5.47 10.16
CA GLN A 10 -9.90 6.25 11.20
C GLN A 10 -11.38 5.88 11.33
N VAL A 11 -11.89 5.97 12.54
CA VAL A 11 -13.31 5.79 12.87
C VAL A 11 -13.81 6.99 13.67
N GLU A 12 -14.76 7.72 13.15
CA GLU A 12 -15.39 8.85 13.82
C GLU A 12 -16.47 8.36 14.78
N LEU A 13 -16.34 8.70 16.06
CA LEU A 13 -17.25 8.27 17.13
C LEU A 13 -18.48 9.17 17.29
N GLY A 14 -18.40 10.40 16.75
CA GLY A 14 -19.45 11.37 16.90
C GLY A 14 -19.42 12.07 18.25
N LYS A 15 -20.59 12.42 18.80
CA LYS A 15 -20.65 13.18 20.06
C LYS A 15 -20.65 12.23 21.25
N LEU A 16 -19.68 12.37 22.14
CA LEU A 16 -19.52 11.59 23.36
C LEU A 16 -19.64 12.46 24.61
N SER A 17 -20.11 11.86 25.71
CA SER A 17 -20.04 12.44 27.05
C SER A 17 -18.60 12.43 27.55
N GLN A 18 -18.28 13.29 28.54
CA GLN A 18 -16.97 13.32 29.17
C GLN A 18 -16.63 11.94 29.78
N ASP A 19 -17.59 11.34 30.48
CA ASP A 19 -17.39 10.02 31.10
C ASP A 19 -17.04 8.92 30.08
N SER A 20 -17.57 8.98 28.85
CA SER A 20 -17.22 8.04 27.77
C SER A 20 -15.83 8.35 27.19
N GLN A 21 -15.48 9.61 27.01
CA GLN A 21 -14.13 9.99 26.61
C GLN A 21 -13.08 9.55 27.61
N ASP A 22 -13.33 9.78 28.90
CA ASP A 22 -12.42 9.36 29.97
C ASP A 22 -12.23 7.82 29.99
N ARG A 23 -13.29 7.05 29.72
CA ARG A 23 -13.16 5.59 29.57
C ARG A 23 -12.33 5.19 28.36
N LEU A 24 -12.54 5.86 27.22
CA LEU A 24 -11.80 5.58 25.99
C LEU A 24 -10.30 5.88 26.11
N GLU A 25 -9.94 6.94 26.83
CA GLU A 25 -8.54 7.29 27.11
C GLU A 25 -7.81 6.23 27.96
N HIS A 26 -8.56 5.45 28.74
CA HIS A 26 -8.01 4.40 29.59
C HIS A 26 -8.02 3.01 28.95
N VAL A 27 -8.46 2.87 27.70
CA VAL A 27 -8.38 1.59 26.98
C VAL A 27 -6.92 1.26 26.67
N GLU A 28 -6.46 0.14 27.19
CA GLU A 28 -5.13 -0.39 26.85
C GLU A 28 -5.18 -1.05 25.45
N ALA A 29 -4.74 -0.33 24.44
CA ALA A 29 -4.70 -0.81 23.07
C ALA A 29 -3.30 -0.63 22.48
N THR A 30 -2.92 -1.54 21.60
CA THR A 30 -1.61 -1.55 20.93
C THR A 30 -1.68 -0.87 19.57
N TRP A 31 -2.75 -1.12 18.82
CA TRP A 31 -2.88 -0.76 17.42
C TRP A 31 -3.77 0.45 17.15
N LEU A 32 -4.66 0.74 18.07
CA LEU A 32 -5.60 1.84 17.99
C LEU A 32 -5.40 2.81 19.14
N GLU A 33 -5.76 4.07 18.92
CA GLU A 33 -5.80 5.07 19.95
C GLU A 33 -7.05 5.94 19.81
N PHE A 34 -7.56 6.41 20.93
CA PHE A 34 -8.60 7.43 20.96
C PHE A 34 -7.94 8.81 20.88
N VAL A 35 -8.40 9.63 19.93
CA VAL A 35 -7.94 11.00 19.72
C VAL A 35 -9.05 11.96 20.14
N PRO A 36 -8.94 12.58 21.35
CA PRO A 36 -10.01 13.41 21.91
C PRO A 36 -10.34 14.64 21.07
N GLU A 37 -9.37 15.24 20.39
CA GLU A 37 -9.55 16.46 19.60
C GLU A 37 -10.47 16.25 18.40
N SER A 38 -10.41 15.09 17.79
CA SER A 38 -11.24 14.69 16.65
C SER A 38 -12.41 13.78 17.03
N VAL A 39 -12.46 13.34 18.29
CA VAL A 39 -13.41 12.33 18.79
C VAL A 39 -13.44 11.11 17.88
N SER A 40 -12.26 10.58 17.61
CA SER A 40 -12.07 9.45 16.70
C SER A 40 -11.15 8.38 17.27
N LEU A 41 -11.25 7.17 16.69
CA LEU A 41 -10.25 6.13 16.85
C LEU A 41 -9.33 6.17 15.63
N GLU A 42 -8.03 6.22 15.86
CA GLU A 42 -7.03 6.24 14.81
C GLU A 42 -6.07 5.06 14.97
N VAL A 43 -5.52 4.62 13.85
CA VAL A 43 -4.47 3.61 13.90
C VAL A 43 -3.17 4.26 14.36
N ARG A 44 -2.60 3.73 15.44
CA ARG A 44 -1.31 4.19 15.96
C ARG A 44 -0.22 4.04 14.91
N HIS A 45 0.67 5.02 14.90
CA HIS A 45 1.91 4.92 14.13
C HIS A 45 2.83 3.92 14.85
N VAL A 46 2.84 2.68 14.37
CA VAL A 46 3.59 1.58 14.99
C VAL A 46 4.96 1.49 14.35
N GLN A 47 5.96 1.10 15.12
CA GLN A 47 7.31 0.93 14.59
C GLN A 47 7.36 -0.22 13.56
N PRO A 48 8.28 -0.20 12.59
CA PRO A 48 8.34 -1.19 11.51
C PRO A 48 8.47 -2.64 11.95
N ASP A 49 8.92 -2.88 13.18
CA ASP A 49 9.09 -4.23 13.75
C ASP A 49 7.81 -4.78 14.41
N ASP A 50 6.86 -3.91 14.70
CA ASP A 50 5.59 -4.32 15.30
C ASP A 50 4.62 -4.71 14.17
N ARG A 51 4.03 -5.88 14.32
CA ARG A 51 3.14 -6.44 13.29
C ARG A 51 1.72 -6.49 13.82
N PRO A 52 0.83 -5.60 13.35
CA PRO A 52 -0.56 -5.73 13.70
C PRO A 52 -1.09 -7.09 13.23
N VAL A 53 -1.82 -7.75 14.11
CA VAL A 53 -2.51 -8.99 13.79
C VAL A 53 -3.98 -8.67 13.66
N LEU A 54 -4.58 -8.99 12.52
CA LEU A 54 -5.97 -8.64 12.20
C LEU A 54 -6.96 -8.94 13.34
N PRO A 55 -6.93 -10.13 14.00
CA PRO A 55 -7.82 -10.40 15.13
C PRO A 55 -7.65 -9.43 16.31
N GLU A 56 -6.44 -8.93 16.53
CA GLU A 56 -6.18 -7.96 17.61
C GLU A 56 -6.74 -6.59 17.27
N VAL A 57 -6.54 -6.11 16.06
CA VAL A 57 -7.12 -4.84 15.59
C VAL A 57 -8.64 -4.87 15.70
N VAL A 58 -9.26 -5.98 15.27
CA VAL A 58 -10.73 -6.15 15.41
C VAL A 58 -11.17 -6.18 16.88
N ARG A 59 -10.43 -6.87 17.72
CA ARG A 59 -10.71 -6.94 19.16
C ARG A 59 -10.64 -5.55 19.80
N GLU A 60 -9.60 -4.78 19.51
CA GLU A 60 -9.45 -3.41 20.02
C GLU A 60 -10.58 -2.49 19.55
N LEU A 61 -10.98 -2.58 18.28
CA LEU A 61 -12.15 -1.84 17.77
C LEU A 61 -13.42 -2.18 18.57
N VAL A 62 -13.67 -3.47 18.81
CA VAL A 62 -14.82 -3.91 19.61
C VAL A 62 -14.73 -3.41 21.04
N GLU A 63 -13.54 -3.46 21.64
CA GLU A 63 -13.29 -2.99 23.00
C GLU A 63 -13.59 -1.49 23.12
N PHE A 64 -13.03 -0.65 22.24
CA PHE A 64 -13.32 0.78 22.21
C PHE A 64 -14.83 1.05 22.05
N LEU A 65 -15.48 0.40 21.10
CA LEU A 65 -16.93 0.57 20.86
C LEU A 65 -17.77 0.06 22.03
N SER A 66 -17.24 -0.80 22.88
CA SER A 66 -17.93 -1.26 24.10
C SER A 66 -17.91 -0.26 25.24
N GLN A 67 -16.97 0.71 25.21
CA GLN A 67 -16.85 1.74 26.24
C GLN A 67 -17.88 2.88 26.09
N VAL A 68 -18.49 3.02 24.91
CA VAL A 68 -19.53 4.02 24.67
C VAL A 68 -20.92 3.46 25.02
N THR A 69 -21.81 4.33 25.50
CA THR A 69 -23.18 3.95 25.81
C THR A 69 -23.94 3.57 24.51
N ASP A 70 -25.07 2.88 24.63
CA ASP A 70 -25.88 2.50 23.48
C ASP A 70 -26.43 3.74 22.74
N GLU A 71 -26.74 4.82 23.45
CA GLU A 71 -27.21 6.09 22.87
C GLU A 71 -26.09 6.78 22.09
N GLU A 72 -24.87 6.79 22.60
CA GLU A 72 -23.70 7.34 21.92
C GLU A 72 -23.27 6.45 20.76
N ARG A 73 -23.34 5.11 20.93
CA ARG A 73 -23.05 4.17 19.85
C ARG A 73 -23.96 4.38 18.64
N ALA A 74 -25.22 4.68 18.87
CA ALA A 74 -26.15 5.02 17.78
C ALA A 74 -25.72 6.28 17.00
N GLN A 75 -24.87 7.14 17.58
CA GLN A 75 -24.35 8.36 16.97
C GLN A 75 -22.97 8.18 16.33
N VAL A 76 -22.35 7.02 16.47
CA VAL A 76 -21.07 6.72 15.79
C VAL A 76 -21.26 6.97 14.29
N ALA A 77 -20.47 7.89 13.76
CA ALA A 77 -20.54 8.24 12.33
C ALA A 77 -20.00 7.10 11.45
N GLY A 78 -19.02 6.40 11.98
CA GLY A 78 -18.37 5.27 11.33
C GLY A 78 -17.02 5.63 10.74
N GLY A 79 -16.47 4.72 9.97
CA GLY A 79 -15.15 4.88 9.36
C GLY A 79 -14.62 3.59 8.81
N THR A 80 -13.37 3.61 8.42
CA THR A 80 -12.75 2.43 7.83
C THR A 80 -11.32 2.27 8.34
N VAL A 81 -10.98 1.05 8.73
CA VAL A 81 -9.62 0.63 9.00
C VAL A 81 -9.19 -0.35 7.92
N TYR A 82 -8.08 -0.09 7.30
CA TYR A 82 -7.47 -0.94 6.30
C TYR A 82 -6.32 -1.72 6.93
N TYR A 83 -6.22 -2.97 6.57
CA TYR A 83 -5.16 -3.87 6.97
C TYR A 83 -4.63 -4.60 5.76
N GLN A 84 -3.32 -4.67 5.62
CA GLN A 84 -2.67 -5.40 4.55
C GLN A 84 -1.96 -6.62 5.11
N ASP A 85 -2.37 -7.81 4.65
CA ASP A 85 -1.65 -9.04 4.91
C ASP A 85 -0.52 -9.20 3.87
N GLY A 86 0.68 -8.84 4.28
CA GLY A 86 1.86 -8.89 3.42
C GLY A 86 2.28 -10.32 3.03
N VAL A 87 1.85 -11.34 3.78
CA VAL A 87 2.18 -12.74 3.49
C VAL A 87 1.33 -13.27 2.33
N ASN A 88 0.03 -13.01 2.38
CA ASN A 88 -0.92 -13.56 1.42
C ASN A 88 -1.31 -12.58 0.31
N GLY A 89 -0.84 -11.34 0.40
CA GLY A 89 -1.19 -10.28 -0.55
C GLY A 89 -2.68 -9.93 -0.52
N HIS A 90 -3.34 -10.13 0.63
CA HIS A 90 -4.71 -9.77 0.82
C HIS A 90 -4.81 -8.37 1.44
N TYR A 91 -5.82 -7.65 1.01
CA TYR A 91 -6.25 -6.42 1.63
C TYR A 91 -7.51 -6.70 2.44
N VAL A 92 -7.56 -6.17 3.65
CA VAL A 92 -8.72 -6.30 4.53
C VAL A 92 -9.24 -4.90 4.83
N ARG A 93 -10.53 -4.72 4.66
CA ARG A 93 -11.24 -3.52 5.03
C ARG A 93 -12.17 -3.85 6.19
N ILE A 94 -11.94 -3.21 7.32
CA ILE A 94 -12.81 -3.26 8.49
C ILE A 94 -13.63 -1.97 8.44
N LYS A 95 -14.89 -2.07 8.09
CA LYS A 95 -15.79 -0.92 8.05
C LYS A 95 -16.62 -0.89 9.30
N VAL A 96 -16.57 0.24 10.00
CA VAL A 96 -17.49 0.59 11.07
C VAL A 96 -18.59 1.42 10.46
N TRP A 97 -19.79 0.90 10.50
CA TRP A 97 -20.95 1.60 10.00
C TRP A 97 -21.52 2.51 11.09
N LYS A 98 -22.38 3.42 10.66
CA LYS A 98 -23.18 4.22 11.59
C LYS A 98 -23.89 3.31 12.60
N GLY A 99 -23.78 3.66 13.87
CA GLY A 99 -24.29 2.81 14.96
C GLY A 99 -23.30 1.73 15.44
N GLY A 100 -22.06 1.75 14.97
CA GLY A 100 -20.98 0.88 15.48
C GLY A 100 -21.02 -0.56 14.97
N LEU A 101 -21.82 -0.87 13.94
CA LEU A 101 -21.80 -2.20 13.32
C LEU A 101 -20.49 -2.41 12.54
N LEU A 102 -19.83 -3.54 12.75
CA LEU A 102 -18.59 -3.90 12.08
C LEU A 102 -18.84 -4.86 10.91
N THR A 103 -18.20 -4.59 9.78
CA THR A 103 -18.08 -5.55 8.69
C THR A 103 -16.64 -5.69 8.26
N ILE A 104 -16.23 -6.92 7.94
CA ILE A 104 -14.87 -7.23 7.47
C ILE A 104 -14.99 -7.73 6.04
N SER A 105 -14.26 -7.10 5.15
CA SER A 105 -14.21 -7.48 3.73
C SER A 105 -12.77 -7.80 3.35
N TRP A 106 -12.60 -8.86 2.57
CA TRP A 106 -11.31 -9.30 2.06
C TRP A 106 -11.25 -9.06 0.56
N ALA A 107 -10.13 -8.58 0.08
CA ALA A 107 -9.91 -8.39 -1.34
C ALA A 107 -8.50 -8.80 -1.76
N ARG A 108 -8.38 -9.12 -3.03
CA ARG A 108 -7.11 -9.17 -3.76
C ARG A 108 -7.18 -8.18 -4.89
N PRO A 109 -6.04 -7.59 -5.30
CA PRO A 109 -6.01 -6.79 -6.51
C PRO A 109 -6.58 -7.60 -7.69
N ASP A 110 -7.60 -7.05 -8.34
CA ASP A 110 -8.20 -7.65 -9.54
C ASP A 110 -7.98 -6.72 -10.72
N TYR A 111 -7.27 -7.22 -11.71
CA TYR A 111 -6.97 -6.49 -12.95
C TYR A 111 -7.85 -6.93 -14.12
N SER A 112 -8.78 -7.88 -13.93
CA SER A 112 -9.53 -8.49 -15.01
C SER A 112 -10.42 -7.52 -15.80
N HIS A 113 -10.88 -6.45 -15.15
CA HIS A 113 -11.73 -5.42 -15.73
C HIS A 113 -11.05 -4.06 -15.88
N ALA A 114 -9.77 -3.99 -15.55
CA ALA A 114 -9.03 -2.74 -15.61
C ALA A 114 -8.58 -2.43 -17.05
N SER A 115 -8.68 -1.17 -17.44
CA SER A 115 -8.18 -0.70 -18.73
C SER A 115 -6.71 -0.34 -18.63
N TRP A 116 -5.93 -0.70 -19.66
CA TRP A 116 -4.55 -0.30 -19.80
C TRP A 116 -4.45 1.12 -20.32
N GLU A 117 -3.71 1.97 -19.62
CA GLU A 117 -3.44 3.34 -20.02
C GLU A 117 -1.97 3.51 -20.36
N ARG A 118 -1.68 4.20 -21.47
CA ARG A 118 -0.30 4.55 -21.80
C ARG A 118 0.24 5.53 -20.77
N TYR A 119 1.27 5.09 -20.05
CA TYR A 119 1.92 5.91 -19.03
C TYR A 119 2.93 6.87 -19.66
N ARG A 120 2.79 8.16 -19.36
CA ARG A 120 3.75 9.18 -19.73
C ARG A 120 4.58 9.55 -18.51
N SER A 121 5.80 9.01 -18.45
CA SER A 121 6.70 9.32 -17.35
C SER A 121 7.14 10.79 -17.38
N GLN A 122 7.37 11.33 -16.18
CA GLN A 122 7.96 12.66 -16.01
C GLN A 122 9.20 12.53 -15.13
N PRO A 123 10.20 13.43 -15.29
CA PRO A 123 11.33 13.45 -14.37
C PRO A 123 10.86 13.61 -12.93
N VAL A 124 11.35 12.77 -12.04
CA VAL A 124 11.06 12.87 -10.61
C VAL A 124 12.17 13.71 -9.99
N SER A 125 11.84 14.92 -9.58
CA SER A 125 12.80 15.86 -8.98
C SER A 125 13.20 15.52 -7.55
N VAL A 126 12.33 14.80 -6.84
CA VAL A 126 12.57 14.30 -5.48
C VAL A 126 12.15 12.84 -5.47
N VAL A 127 13.06 11.95 -5.14
CA VAL A 127 12.74 10.53 -4.95
C VAL A 127 12.04 10.42 -3.60
N PRO A 128 10.75 10.04 -3.58
CA PRO A 128 10.03 9.86 -2.32
C PRO A 128 10.63 8.67 -1.54
N GLU A 129 10.41 8.64 -0.24
CA GLU A 129 10.76 7.47 0.56
C GLU A 129 10.10 6.22 -0.03
N PRO A 130 10.85 5.10 -0.14
CA PRO A 130 10.32 3.88 -0.72
C PRO A 130 9.29 3.26 0.23
N TYR A 131 8.04 3.26 -0.18
CA TYR A 131 6.93 2.62 0.54
C TYR A 131 6.16 1.64 -0.34
N GLN A 132 6.73 1.31 -1.49
CA GLN A 132 6.17 0.36 -2.45
C GLN A 132 7.03 -0.87 -2.54
N ARG A 133 6.40 -2.04 -2.74
CA ARG A 133 7.06 -3.30 -3.07
C ARG A 133 6.89 -3.60 -4.54
N LEU A 134 8.02 -3.88 -5.16
CA LEU A 134 8.10 -4.16 -6.58
C LEU A 134 8.42 -5.64 -6.79
N ASN A 135 7.62 -6.29 -7.61
CA ASN A 135 7.87 -7.62 -8.12
C ASN A 135 7.76 -7.58 -9.63
N GLY A 136 8.67 -8.21 -10.36
CA GLY A 136 8.57 -8.23 -11.80
C GLY A 136 9.83 -8.65 -12.51
N LYS A 137 9.72 -8.71 -13.82
CA LYS A 137 10.85 -8.95 -14.71
C LYS A 137 10.71 -8.08 -15.94
N PHE A 138 11.79 -7.47 -16.36
CA PHE A 138 11.85 -6.73 -17.60
C PHE A 138 13.24 -6.85 -18.24
N SER A 139 13.28 -6.59 -19.51
CA SER A 139 14.53 -6.55 -20.27
C SER A 139 14.53 -5.40 -21.25
N PHE A 140 15.70 -4.93 -21.62
CA PHE A 140 15.89 -3.93 -22.65
C PHE A 140 17.28 -4.05 -23.28
N GLU A 141 17.42 -3.59 -24.50
CA GLU A 141 18.71 -3.46 -25.14
C GLU A 141 19.52 -2.35 -24.45
N GLY A 142 20.73 -2.65 -24.06
CA GLY A 142 21.58 -1.68 -23.36
C GLY A 142 23.01 -2.13 -23.27
N ILE A 143 23.85 -1.22 -22.82
CA ILE A 143 25.28 -1.48 -22.55
C ILE A 143 25.46 -1.80 -21.05
N PRO A 144 26.55 -2.49 -20.64
CA PRO A 144 26.80 -2.84 -19.24
C PRO A 144 26.77 -1.65 -18.26
N THR A 145 27.13 -0.45 -18.70
CA THR A 145 27.04 0.76 -17.89
C THR A 145 25.63 1.09 -17.45
N ALA A 146 24.62 0.78 -18.26
CA ALA A 146 23.21 0.98 -17.87
C ALA A 146 22.78 0.04 -16.74
N ALA A 147 23.40 -1.13 -16.61
CA ALA A 147 23.14 -2.05 -15.50
C ALA A 147 23.56 -1.44 -14.15
N ASP A 148 24.70 -0.73 -14.13
CA ASP A 148 25.17 -0.05 -12.92
C ASP A 148 24.28 1.15 -12.57
N ASP A 149 23.81 1.90 -13.55
CA ASP A 149 22.87 3.01 -13.34
C ASP A 149 21.53 2.52 -12.77
N ILE A 150 21.02 1.37 -13.26
CA ILE A 150 19.81 0.76 -12.71
C ILE A 150 20.04 0.26 -11.30
N ARG A 151 21.18 -0.37 -11.03
CA ARG A 151 21.57 -0.81 -9.69
C ARG A 151 21.60 0.37 -8.73
N GLU A 152 22.30 1.44 -9.09
CA GLU A 152 22.37 2.66 -8.30
C GLU A 152 20.99 3.27 -8.05
N LEU A 153 20.12 3.29 -9.06
CA LEU A 153 18.74 3.77 -8.91
C LEU A 153 17.97 2.92 -7.91
N LEU A 154 18.01 1.59 -8.03
CA LEU A 154 17.34 0.69 -7.10
C LEU A 154 17.87 0.85 -5.68
N GLU A 155 19.16 0.95 -5.51
CA GLU A 155 19.80 1.16 -4.20
C GLU A 155 19.39 2.50 -3.58
N ARG A 156 19.31 3.56 -4.36
CA ARG A 156 18.83 4.87 -3.90
C ARG A 156 17.34 4.87 -3.54
N THR A 157 16.52 4.18 -4.32
CA THR A 157 15.06 4.15 -4.10
C THR A 157 14.66 3.11 -3.08
N ALA A 158 15.42 2.02 -2.92
CA ALA A 158 15.23 1.03 -1.86
C ALA A 158 15.54 1.62 -0.48
N GLY A 159 16.37 2.67 -0.45
CA GLY A 159 16.65 3.40 0.77
C GLY A 159 17.17 2.54 1.90
N LEU A 160 16.86 2.94 3.13
CA LEU A 160 17.33 2.30 4.35
C LEU A 160 16.67 0.93 4.65
N TYR A 161 15.65 0.54 3.89
CA TYR A 161 14.85 -0.67 4.10
C TYR A 161 15.11 -1.71 3.00
N SER A 162 16.35 -2.03 2.75
CA SER A 162 16.74 -3.02 1.72
C SER A 162 16.30 -4.43 2.11
N GLU A 163 15.00 -4.66 2.11
CA GLU A 163 14.40 -5.98 2.14
C GLU A 163 13.94 -6.30 0.72
N GLY A 164 14.45 -7.34 0.16
CA GLY A 164 14.14 -7.77 -1.19
C GLY A 164 15.37 -8.01 -2.03
N ASP A 165 15.23 -8.87 -3.01
CA ASP A 165 16.30 -9.24 -3.91
C ASP A 165 16.05 -8.65 -5.29
N PHE A 166 17.07 -8.06 -5.87
CA PHE A 166 17.08 -7.77 -7.28
C PHE A 166 18.30 -8.38 -7.96
N GLU A 167 18.09 -8.86 -9.15
CA GLU A 167 19.10 -9.45 -9.99
C GLU A 167 19.18 -8.68 -11.30
N ILE A 168 20.39 -8.29 -11.69
CA ILE A 168 20.65 -7.64 -12.96
C ILE A 168 21.65 -8.51 -13.70
N VAL A 169 21.24 -9.00 -14.86
CA VAL A 169 22.07 -9.81 -15.75
C VAL A 169 22.33 -9.01 -17.03
N ALA A 170 23.57 -8.61 -17.21
CA ALA A 170 24.00 -7.94 -18.44
C ALA A 170 24.52 -8.96 -19.45
N HIS A 171 23.90 -9.01 -20.62
CA HIS A 171 24.35 -9.71 -21.80
C HIS A 171 25.07 -8.74 -22.73
N VAL A 172 25.61 -9.22 -23.84
CA VAL A 172 26.35 -8.39 -24.81
C VAL A 172 25.51 -7.23 -25.36
N ASP A 173 24.22 -7.47 -25.56
CA ASP A 173 23.28 -6.57 -26.22
C ASP A 173 22.02 -6.27 -25.41
N ARG A 174 21.85 -6.94 -24.28
CA ARG A 174 20.61 -6.90 -23.49
C ARG A 174 20.90 -6.89 -21.99
N ILE A 175 20.08 -6.17 -21.25
CA ILE A 175 20.03 -6.19 -19.80
C ILE A 175 18.70 -6.81 -19.38
N GLU A 176 18.76 -7.78 -18.49
CA GLU A 176 17.60 -8.39 -17.83
C GLU A 176 17.61 -8.01 -16.35
N VAL A 177 16.45 -7.64 -15.85
CA VAL A 177 16.26 -7.29 -14.43
C VAL A 177 15.13 -8.11 -13.87
N ALA A 178 15.36 -8.74 -12.72
CA ALA A 178 14.35 -9.39 -11.93
C ALA A 178 14.25 -8.73 -10.54
N LEU A 179 13.05 -8.38 -10.15
CA LEU A 179 12.72 -7.79 -8.87
C LEU A 179 11.93 -8.79 -8.05
N ARG A 180 12.32 -8.99 -6.79
CA ARG A 180 11.64 -9.87 -5.84
C ARG A 180 11.46 -9.15 -4.53
N ASP A 181 10.26 -8.63 -4.31
CA ASP A 181 9.90 -7.92 -3.09
C ASP A 181 10.81 -6.70 -2.78
N VAL A 182 11.24 -6.00 -3.82
CA VAL A 182 12.15 -4.87 -3.69
C VAL A 182 11.40 -3.64 -3.16
N ASN A 183 11.92 -3.05 -2.10
CA ASN A 183 11.42 -1.78 -1.60
C ASN A 183 11.95 -0.64 -2.45
N ALA A 184 11.09 -0.02 -3.24
CA ALA A 184 11.49 1.09 -4.09
C ALA A 184 10.29 1.97 -4.49
N SER A 185 10.58 3.18 -4.94
CA SER A 185 9.61 4.03 -5.62
C SER A 185 9.57 3.66 -7.10
N VAL A 186 8.41 3.22 -7.58
CA VAL A 186 8.26 2.74 -8.96
C VAL A 186 8.44 3.85 -10.01
N LEU A 187 8.00 5.08 -9.72
CA LEU A 187 8.03 6.17 -10.71
C LEU A 187 9.43 6.55 -11.15
N PRO A 188 10.43 6.74 -10.25
CA PRO A 188 11.81 6.96 -10.65
C PRO A 188 12.38 5.79 -11.47
N LEU A 189 12.05 4.55 -11.08
CA LEU A 189 12.50 3.37 -11.81
C LEU A 189 11.94 3.35 -13.24
N VAL A 190 10.62 3.51 -13.40
CA VAL A 190 9.98 3.53 -14.73
C VAL A 190 10.53 4.65 -15.59
N TYR A 191 10.75 5.85 -15.02
CA TYR A 191 11.36 6.95 -15.74
C TYR A 191 12.77 6.60 -16.25
N ALA A 192 13.63 6.07 -15.37
CA ALA A 192 14.98 5.70 -15.75
C ALA A 192 15.00 4.60 -16.83
N LEU A 193 14.14 3.58 -16.69
CA LEU A 193 14.02 2.52 -17.70
C LEU A 193 13.66 3.07 -19.08
N LEU A 194 12.70 4.00 -19.14
CA LEU A 194 12.30 4.63 -20.40
C LEU A 194 13.37 5.56 -20.99
N VAL A 195 14.25 6.11 -20.16
CA VAL A 195 15.39 6.95 -20.60
C VAL A 195 16.57 6.10 -21.04
N LEU A 196 16.88 5.02 -20.29
CA LEU A 196 18.06 4.17 -20.54
C LEU A 196 17.84 3.17 -21.68
N ALA A 197 16.60 2.70 -21.84
CA ALA A 197 16.27 1.74 -22.88
C ALA A 197 16.30 2.36 -24.27
N LYS A 198 16.78 1.62 -25.26
CA LYS A 198 16.61 2.02 -26.65
C LYS A 198 15.12 2.03 -27.00
N PRO A 199 14.65 2.96 -27.84
CA PRO A 199 13.29 2.96 -28.31
C PRO A 199 12.89 1.59 -28.90
N GLY A 200 11.78 1.05 -28.41
CA GLY A 200 11.26 -0.23 -28.87
C GLY A 200 11.84 -1.48 -28.20
N SER A 201 12.86 -1.35 -27.34
CA SER A 201 13.55 -2.51 -26.77
C SER A 201 13.07 -2.92 -25.38
N LEU A 202 12.36 -2.05 -24.67
CA LEU A 202 11.92 -2.33 -23.29
C LEU A 202 10.68 -3.23 -23.31
N GLU A 203 10.81 -4.40 -22.68
CA GLU A 203 9.78 -5.42 -22.57
C GLU A 203 9.71 -5.97 -21.13
N GLY A 204 8.54 -6.31 -20.66
CA GLY A 204 8.34 -6.96 -19.37
C GLY A 204 7.26 -6.33 -18.51
N GLU A 205 7.32 -6.55 -17.21
CA GLU A 205 6.28 -6.11 -16.30
C GLU A 205 6.79 -5.88 -14.87
N ILE A 206 6.13 -4.99 -14.15
CA ILE A 206 6.37 -4.70 -12.74
C ILE A 206 5.04 -4.61 -12.00
N ASP A 207 4.85 -5.48 -11.03
CA ASP A 207 3.79 -5.42 -10.03
C ASP A 207 4.20 -4.49 -8.89
N VAL A 208 3.34 -3.54 -8.57
CA VAL A 208 3.55 -2.56 -7.51
C VAL A 208 2.51 -2.77 -6.41
N ARG A 209 2.97 -2.89 -5.18
CA ARG A 209 2.12 -2.97 -4.00
C ARG A 209 2.51 -1.89 -3.02
N SER A 210 1.54 -1.11 -2.55
CA SER A 210 1.79 -0.14 -1.49
C SER A 210 1.95 -0.84 -0.14
N PHE A 211 2.83 -0.33 0.72
CA PHE A 211 2.89 -0.75 2.12
C PHE A 211 1.86 -0.06 2.99
N ARG A 212 1.38 1.08 2.55
CA ARG A 212 0.40 1.84 3.31
C ARG A 212 -0.96 1.21 3.08
N ALA A 213 -1.49 0.58 4.13
CA ALA A 213 -2.86 0.14 4.11
C ALA A 213 -3.76 1.36 3.88
N GLY A 214 -4.60 1.31 2.86
CA GLY A 214 -5.44 2.44 2.46
C GLY A 214 -4.96 3.20 1.22
N ASP A 215 -3.67 3.23 0.92
CA ASP A 215 -3.14 3.84 -0.32
C ASP A 215 -3.25 2.87 -1.50
N LEU A 216 -4.47 2.39 -1.73
CA LEU A 216 -4.77 1.41 -2.76
C LEU A 216 -4.59 1.97 -4.17
N ASP A 217 -4.67 3.29 -4.32
CA ASP A 217 -4.40 3.98 -5.59
C ASP A 217 -2.95 3.83 -6.04
N GLU A 218 -2.07 3.43 -5.13
CA GLU A 218 -0.66 3.19 -5.42
C GLU A 218 -0.34 1.74 -5.79
N CYS A 219 -1.30 0.83 -5.63
CA CYS A 219 -1.18 -0.50 -6.19
C CYS A 219 -1.47 -0.43 -7.69
N CYS A 220 -0.53 -0.93 -8.50
CA CYS A 220 -0.69 -0.91 -9.94
C CYS A 220 0.20 -1.97 -10.59
N HIS A 221 -0.01 -2.17 -11.86
CA HIS A 221 0.82 -3.03 -12.68
C HIS A 221 1.31 -2.24 -13.89
N PHE A 222 2.62 -2.22 -14.10
CA PHE A 222 3.23 -1.67 -15.29
C PHE A 222 3.58 -2.81 -16.25
N ALA A 223 3.19 -2.67 -17.52
CA ALA A 223 3.71 -3.48 -18.59
C ALA A 223 4.55 -2.62 -19.54
N PHE A 224 5.68 -3.14 -19.95
CA PHE A 224 6.55 -2.54 -20.95
C PHE A 224 6.39 -3.30 -22.25
N ARG A 225 6.04 -2.60 -23.33
CA ARG A 225 5.82 -3.19 -24.65
C ARG A 225 6.32 -2.23 -25.71
N GLY A 226 7.25 -2.69 -26.53
CA GLY A 226 7.80 -1.87 -27.62
C GLY A 226 8.45 -0.57 -27.15
N GLY A 227 9.05 -0.55 -25.97
CA GLY A 227 9.69 0.64 -25.39
C GLY A 227 8.71 1.65 -24.77
N GLU A 228 7.44 1.28 -24.63
CA GLU A 228 6.43 2.09 -23.97
C GLU A 228 6.03 1.48 -22.64
N ALA A 229 5.67 2.33 -21.68
CA ALA A 229 5.10 1.88 -20.41
C ALA A 229 3.56 2.00 -20.45
N TRP A 230 2.92 0.94 -20.04
CA TRP A 230 1.47 0.86 -19.91
C TRP A 230 1.15 0.61 -18.44
N LEU A 231 0.20 1.36 -17.93
CA LEU A 231 -0.23 1.30 -16.53
C LEU A 231 -1.65 0.75 -16.45
N VAL A 232 -1.86 -0.17 -15.52
CA VAL A 232 -3.19 -0.60 -15.13
C VAL A 232 -3.32 -0.53 -13.61
N ARG A 233 -4.45 -0.05 -13.12
CA ARG A 233 -4.78 -0.03 -11.71
C ARG A 233 -5.79 -1.14 -11.38
N PRO A 234 -5.61 -1.86 -10.27
CA PRO A 234 -6.55 -2.90 -9.90
C PRO A 234 -7.87 -2.31 -9.45
N THR A 235 -8.92 -3.05 -9.64
CA THR A 235 -10.16 -2.84 -8.93
C THR A 235 -10.08 -3.58 -7.60
N LEU A 236 -10.31 -2.88 -6.51
CA LEU A 236 -10.41 -3.46 -5.18
C LEU A 236 -11.85 -3.31 -4.70
N TRP A 237 -12.31 -4.27 -3.92
CA TRP A 237 -13.64 -4.28 -3.32
C TRP A 237 -14.81 -4.45 -4.29
N GLY A 238 -14.56 -5.06 -5.48
CA GLY A 238 -15.58 -5.32 -6.51
C GLY A 238 -16.38 -4.04 -6.79
N GLY A 239 -16.20 -3.40 -7.92
CA GLY A 239 -16.78 -2.08 -8.24
C GLY A 239 -18.32 -1.98 -8.15
N GLY A 240 -18.85 -2.23 -6.98
CA GLY A 240 -20.19 -1.84 -6.62
C GLY A 240 -20.19 -0.35 -6.29
N PRO A 241 -21.22 0.40 -6.66
CA PRO A 241 -21.33 1.79 -6.30
C PRO A 241 -21.27 1.92 -4.77
N GLU A 242 -20.19 2.49 -4.25
CA GLU A 242 -20.18 3.01 -2.89
C GLU A 242 -21.11 4.21 -2.91
N GLY A 243 -22.35 3.99 -2.53
CA GLY A 243 -23.27 5.09 -2.37
C GLY A 243 -24.65 4.81 -2.92
N GLN A 244 -25.42 4.17 -2.14
CA GLN A 244 -26.82 4.58 -1.92
C GLN A 244 -27.21 4.25 -0.48
#